data_6d65dee5c67fcccc53ae089134b37d44
#
_entry.id   6d65dee5c67fcccc53ae089134b37d44
#
_cell.length_a   1.000
_cell.length_b   1.000
_cell.length_c   1.000
_cell.angle_alpha   90.00
_cell.angle_beta   90.00
_cell.angle_gamma   90.00
#
_symmetry.space_group_name_H-M   'P 1'
#
loop_
_entity.id
_entity.type
_entity.pdbx_description
1 polymer ?
#
loop_
_entity_poly.entity_id
_entity_poly.type
_entity_poly.pdbx_seq_one_letter_code
_entity_poly.pdbx_strand_id
1 'polypeptide(L)'
;LPMQTTVTTVRRDPDAKRATAVVARAADGSAVEHAADEVISTMPFSHLLKAMDPPPPAEVVAAADQLRFRDFLTIALVVPVEYGFPDNWIYIHAPVVQVGRIQNFGQWSPYLVKDGRTCLGLEYFVFEGEGLWSKPDDELVALGTQELAALGLVDPSRVETGYVVRMPKAYPVYDEDYKANVAVLRRWLEANVPNVHPVGRNGMHKYNNQDHSMLTAMLTVENILGRGDHDIWSVNVEEEYHEEGSGVDTAPASATATAGTGRDAPVVPSSAPRVN
;
A
#
# COMPACT_ATOMS: atom_id res chain seq x y z
N LEU A 1 1.77 -2.50 21.81
CA LEU A 1 2.53 -2.28 20.58
C LEU A 1 3.48 -1.10 20.80
N PRO A 2 4.81 -1.29 20.67
CA PRO A 2 5.74 -0.18 20.69
C PRO A 2 5.55 0.67 19.43
N MET A 3 5.09 1.91 19.63
CA MET A 3 4.96 2.91 18.58
C MET A 3 6.28 3.68 18.43
N GLN A 4 6.48 4.32 17.27
CA GLN A 4 7.69 5.09 16.96
C GLN A 4 8.99 4.27 17.13
N THR A 5 8.91 3.00 16.74
CA THR A 5 9.98 2.03 16.87
C THR A 5 10.23 1.39 15.52
N THR A 6 11.46 1.46 15.04
CA THR A 6 11.84 0.96 13.71
C THR A 6 12.65 -0.32 13.85
N VAL A 7 12.25 -1.38 13.15
CA VAL A 7 13.07 -2.59 13.02
C VAL A 7 14.27 -2.27 12.12
N THR A 8 15.47 -2.48 12.64
CA THR A 8 16.72 -2.20 11.95
C THR A 8 17.48 -3.45 11.53
N THR A 9 17.27 -4.58 12.23
CA THR A 9 18.01 -5.82 11.98
C THR A 9 17.14 -7.02 12.27
N VAL A 10 17.27 -8.04 11.45
CA VAL A 10 16.75 -9.39 11.69
C VAL A 10 17.94 -10.31 11.88
N ARG A 11 18.18 -10.76 13.11
CA ARG A 11 19.24 -11.70 13.44
C ARG A 11 18.89 -13.08 12.92
N ARG A 12 19.82 -13.73 12.25
CA ARG A 12 19.64 -15.11 11.78
C ARG A 12 20.83 -15.99 12.11
N ASP A 13 20.56 -17.26 12.32
CA ASP A 13 21.54 -18.31 12.42
C ASP A 13 21.59 -19.08 11.07
N PRO A 14 22.68 -18.95 10.29
CA PRO A 14 22.80 -19.63 9.00
C PRO A 14 22.86 -21.16 9.11
N ASP A 15 23.43 -21.70 10.20
CA ASP A 15 23.57 -23.14 10.39
C ASP A 15 22.21 -23.76 10.78
N ALA A 16 21.47 -23.09 11.66
CA ALA A 16 20.11 -23.46 12.03
C ALA A 16 19.06 -23.06 10.98
N LYS A 17 19.43 -22.27 9.96
CA LYS A 17 18.57 -21.76 8.90
C LYS A 17 17.32 -21.07 9.43
N ARG A 18 17.47 -20.16 10.39
CA ARG A 18 16.33 -19.46 10.99
C ARG A 18 16.70 -18.07 11.48
N ALA A 19 15.71 -17.20 11.55
CA ALA A 19 15.79 -15.98 12.36
C ALA A 19 15.69 -16.32 13.84
N THR A 20 16.44 -15.60 14.67
CA THR A 20 16.51 -15.81 16.12
C THR A 20 16.03 -14.62 16.91
N ALA A 21 16.11 -13.42 16.34
CA ALA A 21 15.70 -12.19 16.99
C ALA A 21 15.46 -11.04 15.99
N VAL A 22 14.78 -10.02 16.48
CA VAL A 22 14.59 -8.75 15.76
C VAL A 22 15.11 -7.61 16.63
N VAL A 23 15.96 -6.75 16.08
CA VAL A 23 16.44 -5.54 16.74
C VAL A 23 15.57 -4.36 16.33
N ALA A 24 14.97 -3.72 17.30
CA ALA A 24 14.12 -2.55 17.12
C ALA A 24 14.75 -1.33 17.78
N ARG A 25 14.73 -0.18 17.09
CA ARG A 25 15.26 1.10 17.57
C ARG A 25 14.10 2.06 17.83
N ALA A 26 14.04 2.58 19.05
CA ALA A 26 13.07 3.60 19.44
C ALA A 26 13.49 5.01 18.98
N ALA A 27 12.56 5.98 19.08
CA ALA A 27 12.80 7.36 18.66
C ALA A 27 13.93 8.07 19.45
N ASP A 28 14.19 7.65 20.70
CA ASP A 28 15.30 8.14 21.53
C ASP A 28 16.66 7.55 21.16
N GLY A 29 16.70 6.69 20.14
CA GLY A 29 17.91 6.01 19.67
C GLY A 29 18.25 4.72 20.42
N SER A 30 17.54 4.37 21.50
CA SER A 30 17.73 3.10 22.20
C SER A 30 17.36 1.93 21.30
N ALA A 31 18.10 0.83 21.39
CA ALA A 31 17.83 -0.39 20.63
C ALA A 31 17.53 -1.53 21.59
N VAL A 32 16.49 -2.29 21.26
CA VAL A 32 16.08 -3.49 22.01
C VAL A 32 16.05 -4.68 21.05
N GLU A 33 16.67 -5.76 21.48
CA GLU A 33 16.61 -7.03 20.78
C GLU A 33 15.48 -7.89 21.35
N HIS A 34 14.61 -8.37 20.48
CA HIS A 34 13.50 -9.24 20.79
C HIS A 34 13.77 -10.62 20.21
N ALA A 35 13.97 -11.63 21.05
CA ALA A 35 14.04 -13.01 20.61
C ALA A 35 12.70 -13.42 19.97
N ALA A 36 12.75 -14.17 18.88
CA ALA A 36 11.56 -14.58 18.14
C ALA A 36 11.72 -16.00 17.57
N ASP A 37 10.69 -16.81 17.72
CA ASP A 37 10.59 -18.11 17.06
C ASP A 37 10.08 -17.96 15.62
N GLU A 38 9.15 -17.04 15.41
CA GLU A 38 8.56 -16.68 14.12
C GLU A 38 8.56 -15.16 13.92
N VAL A 39 8.79 -14.71 12.70
CA VAL A 39 8.78 -13.29 12.34
C VAL A 39 7.80 -13.08 11.20
N ILE A 40 6.72 -12.34 11.44
CA ILE A 40 5.78 -11.89 10.40
C ILE A 40 6.14 -10.45 10.05
N SER A 41 6.48 -10.18 8.79
CA SER A 41 6.99 -8.88 8.33
C SER A 41 6.10 -8.24 7.29
N THR A 42 5.68 -7.00 7.54
CA THR A 42 5.00 -6.13 6.57
C THR A 42 5.94 -5.09 5.95
N MET A 43 7.19 -5.02 6.39
CA MET A 43 8.17 -4.08 5.82
C MET A 43 8.47 -4.42 4.35
N PRO A 44 8.88 -3.44 3.53
CA PRO A 44 9.22 -3.72 2.13
C PRO A 44 10.16 -4.91 1.99
N PHE A 45 9.85 -5.85 1.10
CA PHE A 45 10.58 -7.10 0.95
C PHE A 45 12.09 -6.90 0.74
N SER A 46 12.45 -5.90 -0.07
CA SER A 46 13.84 -5.50 -0.26
C SER A 46 14.51 -5.06 1.05
N HIS A 47 13.78 -4.33 1.91
CA HIS A 47 14.30 -3.87 3.20
C HIS A 47 14.45 -5.02 4.20
N LEU A 48 13.50 -5.95 4.20
CA LEU A 48 13.57 -7.15 5.05
C LEU A 48 14.87 -7.93 4.78
N LEU A 49 15.17 -8.21 3.49
CA LEU A 49 16.39 -8.96 3.13
C LEU A 49 17.67 -8.19 3.49
N LYS A 50 17.68 -6.87 3.27
CA LYS A 50 18.86 -6.03 3.61
C LYS A 50 19.05 -5.84 5.12
N ALA A 51 17.99 -6.01 5.91
CA ALA A 51 18.07 -5.93 7.37
C ALA A 51 18.60 -7.22 8.03
N MET A 52 18.81 -8.28 7.27
CA MET A 52 19.29 -9.55 7.82
C MET A 52 20.77 -9.50 8.22
N ASP A 53 21.08 -10.10 9.35
CA ASP A 53 22.43 -10.23 9.88
C ASP A 53 22.68 -11.67 10.38
N PRO A 54 23.62 -12.41 9.78
CA PRO A 54 24.47 -12.02 8.63
C PRO A 54 23.67 -11.74 7.34
N PRO A 55 24.21 -10.90 6.42
CA PRO A 55 23.50 -10.53 5.20
C PRO A 55 23.29 -11.71 4.26
N PRO A 56 22.28 -11.66 3.37
CA PRO A 56 22.14 -12.59 2.26
C PRO A 56 23.30 -12.51 1.27
N PRO A 57 23.47 -13.50 0.38
CA PRO A 57 24.43 -13.44 -0.72
C PRO A 57 24.22 -12.20 -1.61
N ALA A 58 25.31 -11.75 -2.27
CA ALA A 58 25.31 -10.53 -3.06
C ALA A 58 24.26 -10.52 -4.19
N GLU A 59 24.00 -11.66 -4.82
CA GLU A 59 22.97 -11.81 -5.86
C GLU A 59 21.54 -11.57 -5.32
N VAL A 60 21.27 -11.95 -4.07
CA VAL A 60 19.96 -11.69 -3.42
C VAL A 60 19.82 -10.22 -3.06
N VAL A 61 20.90 -9.60 -2.56
CA VAL A 61 20.92 -8.17 -2.27
C VAL A 61 20.74 -7.37 -3.56
N ALA A 62 21.41 -7.76 -4.65
CA ALA A 62 21.26 -7.11 -5.95
C ALA A 62 19.82 -7.19 -6.48
N ALA A 63 19.17 -8.37 -6.37
CA ALA A 63 17.75 -8.50 -6.73
C ALA A 63 16.84 -7.64 -5.84
N ALA A 64 17.14 -7.53 -4.54
CA ALA A 64 16.40 -6.65 -3.62
C ALA A 64 16.54 -5.16 -3.99
N ASP A 65 17.71 -4.74 -4.48
CA ASP A 65 17.98 -3.36 -4.90
C ASP A 65 17.23 -2.96 -6.18
N GLN A 66 16.83 -3.93 -6.99
CA GLN A 66 16.04 -3.69 -8.20
C GLN A 66 14.53 -3.52 -7.92
N LEU A 67 14.03 -3.90 -6.74
CA LEU A 67 12.63 -3.74 -6.40
C LEU A 67 12.31 -2.27 -6.09
N ARG A 68 11.49 -1.65 -6.94
CA ARG A 68 11.14 -0.24 -6.90
C ARG A 68 9.76 -0.03 -6.29
N PHE A 69 9.54 1.18 -5.76
CA PHE A 69 8.25 1.61 -5.23
C PHE A 69 7.89 2.97 -5.80
N ARG A 70 6.59 3.20 -5.95
CA ARG A 70 6.02 4.51 -6.21
C ARG A 70 5.61 5.14 -4.89
N ASP A 71 5.97 6.39 -4.71
CA ASP A 71 5.57 7.18 -3.56
C ASP A 71 4.25 7.90 -3.83
N PHE A 72 3.61 8.35 -2.78
CA PHE A 72 2.27 8.89 -2.84
C PHE A 72 2.17 10.16 -2.00
N LEU A 73 1.67 11.21 -2.60
CA LEU A 73 1.43 12.48 -1.97
C LEU A 73 -0.08 12.75 -1.93
N THR A 74 -0.61 13.03 -0.77
CA THR A 74 -2.00 13.45 -0.60
C THR A 74 -2.04 14.88 -0.08
N ILE A 75 -2.77 15.74 -0.78
CA ILE A 75 -3.14 17.06 -0.28
C ILE A 75 -4.59 16.95 0.20
N ALA A 76 -4.81 17.00 1.49
CA ALA A 76 -6.13 16.89 2.12
C ALA A 76 -6.67 18.29 2.40
N LEU A 77 -7.77 18.66 1.75
CA LEU A 77 -8.41 19.97 1.86
C LEU A 77 -9.75 19.85 2.53
N VAL A 78 -9.96 20.59 3.62
CA VAL A 78 -11.22 20.64 4.37
C VAL A 78 -12.10 21.72 3.76
N VAL A 79 -13.31 21.34 3.39
CA VAL A 79 -14.30 22.21 2.73
C VAL A 79 -15.67 21.99 3.34
N PRO A 80 -16.64 22.94 3.21
CA PRO A 80 -18.02 22.70 3.57
C PRO A 80 -18.61 21.48 2.84
N VAL A 81 -19.51 20.74 3.47
CA VAL A 81 -20.04 19.47 2.97
C VAL A 81 -20.71 19.57 1.60
N GLU A 82 -21.28 20.72 1.26
CA GLU A 82 -21.93 21.01 -0.04
C GLU A 82 -20.97 20.97 -1.24
N TYR A 83 -19.67 21.03 -1.00
CA TYR A 83 -18.62 20.85 -2.03
C TYR A 83 -18.16 19.41 -2.20
N GLY A 84 -18.73 18.50 -1.41
CA GLY A 84 -18.51 17.07 -1.60
C GLY A 84 -19.28 16.54 -2.83
N PHE A 85 -18.76 15.51 -3.45
CA PHE A 85 -19.44 14.73 -4.50
C PHE A 85 -19.91 13.38 -3.92
N PRO A 86 -20.90 12.70 -4.56
CA PRO A 86 -21.50 11.48 -3.99
C PRO A 86 -20.61 10.23 -4.06
N ASP A 87 -19.55 10.26 -4.85
CA ASP A 87 -18.64 9.14 -5.01
C ASP A 87 -17.57 9.12 -3.91
N ASN A 88 -17.02 7.93 -3.61
CA ASN A 88 -15.90 7.79 -2.68
C ASN A 88 -14.63 8.43 -3.23
N TRP A 89 -14.41 8.32 -4.56
CA TRP A 89 -13.34 8.99 -5.32
C TRP A 89 -13.72 9.16 -6.79
N ILE A 90 -13.04 10.09 -7.42
CA ILE A 90 -13.10 10.32 -8.87
C ILE A 90 -11.68 10.33 -9.45
N TYR A 91 -11.50 9.76 -10.65
CA TYR A 91 -10.27 9.86 -11.41
C TYR A 91 -10.27 11.13 -12.25
N ILE A 92 -9.13 11.81 -12.31
CA ILE A 92 -8.97 13.06 -13.04
C ILE A 92 -8.08 12.81 -14.25
N HIS A 93 -8.64 13.04 -15.43
CA HIS A 93 -7.93 12.93 -16.71
C HIS A 93 -7.75 14.29 -17.40
N ALA A 94 -8.08 15.39 -16.70
CA ALA A 94 -7.97 16.73 -17.25
C ALA A 94 -6.50 17.17 -17.34
N PRO A 95 -6.00 17.55 -18.54
CA PRO A 95 -4.57 17.88 -18.72
C PRO A 95 -4.16 19.21 -18.07
N VAL A 96 -5.11 19.98 -17.56
CA VAL A 96 -4.86 21.28 -16.92
C VAL A 96 -4.44 21.16 -15.45
N VAL A 97 -4.47 19.97 -14.87
CA VAL A 97 -4.11 19.68 -13.48
C VAL A 97 -3.18 18.49 -13.40
N GLN A 98 -2.49 18.35 -12.26
CA GLN A 98 -1.55 17.26 -11.99
C GLN A 98 -2.17 16.18 -11.07
N VAL A 99 -3.26 16.52 -10.37
CA VAL A 99 -3.97 15.56 -9.52
C VAL A 99 -4.51 14.41 -10.36
N GLY A 100 -4.20 13.17 -9.94
CA GLY A 100 -4.66 11.97 -10.67
C GLY A 100 -5.98 11.40 -10.14
N ARG A 101 -6.28 11.62 -8.86
CA ARG A 101 -7.50 11.12 -8.20
C ARG A 101 -7.87 12.03 -7.04
N ILE A 102 -9.18 12.21 -6.81
CA ILE A 102 -9.68 12.96 -5.65
C ILE A 102 -10.61 12.05 -4.85
N GLN A 103 -10.32 11.87 -3.58
CA GLN A 103 -11.18 11.17 -2.63
C GLN A 103 -12.09 12.14 -1.89
N ASN A 104 -13.32 11.69 -1.60
CA ASN A 104 -14.22 12.35 -0.65
C ASN A 104 -14.31 11.51 0.62
N PHE A 105 -13.57 11.88 1.66
CA PHE A 105 -13.52 11.11 2.90
C PHE A 105 -14.86 11.03 3.63
N GLY A 106 -15.73 12.03 3.46
CA GLY A 106 -17.08 12.00 4.01
C GLY A 106 -17.96 10.88 3.45
N GLN A 107 -17.70 10.45 2.20
CA GLN A 107 -18.43 9.34 1.59
C GLN A 107 -17.90 7.95 2.01
N TRP A 108 -16.63 7.87 2.43
CA TRP A 108 -16.11 6.64 3.01
C TRP A 108 -16.75 6.34 4.37
N SER A 109 -16.85 7.37 5.22
CA SER A 109 -17.47 7.23 6.53
C SER A 109 -17.76 8.60 7.12
N PRO A 110 -18.94 8.81 7.71
CA PRO A 110 -19.27 10.05 8.40
C PRO A 110 -18.38 10.31 9.62
N TYR A 111 -17.72 9.27 10.16
CA TYR A 111 -16.79 9.40 11.29
C TYR A 111 -15.41 9.94 10.89
N LEU A 112 -15.10 10.06 9.60
CA LEU A 112 -13.84 10.62 9.10
C LEU A 112 -13.86 12.15 8.98
N VAL A 113 -15.02 12.77 9.10
CA VAL A 113 -15.22 14.21 8.92
C VAL A 113 -15.99 14.80 10.07
N LYS A 114 -15.93 16.13 10.23
CA LYS A 114 -16.75 16.86 11.22
C LYS A 114 -18.07 17.28 10.58
N ASP A 115 -19.08 17.48 11.42
CA ASP A 115 -20.41 17.94 11.01
C ASP A 115 -20.32 19.22 10.15
N GLY A 116 -21.08 19.24 9.06
CA GLY A 116 -21.12 20.34 8.11
C GLY A 116 -19.86 20.49 7.22
N ARG A 117 -18.91 19.57 7.29
CA ARG A 117 -17.67 19.57 6.48
C ARG A 117 -17.45 18.25 5.79
N THR A 118 -16.64 18.29 4.74
CA THR A 118 -15.97 17.12 4.20
C THR A 118 -14.49 17.38 4.02
N CYS A 119 -13.73 16.34 3.73
CA CYS A 119 -12.33 16.44 3.38
C CYS A 119 -12.12 15.81 1.99
N LEU A 120 -11.56 16.59 1.07
CA LEU A 120 -11.18 16.13 -0.26
C LEU A 120 -9.68 15.82 -0.27
N GLY A 121 -9.33 14.57 -0.54
CA GLY A 121 -7.94 14.11 -0.63
C GLY A 121 -7.48 14.08 -2.08
N LEU A 122 -6.64 15.02 -2.48
CA LEU A 122 -6.05 15.10 -3.80
C LEU A 122 -4.79 14.24 -3.85
N GLU A 123 -4.75 13.28 -4.76
CA GLU A 123 -3.72 12.26 -4.82
C GLU A 123 -2.80 12.46 -6.02
N TYR A 124 -1.49 12.49 -5.71
CA TYR A 124 -0.41 12.66 -6.68
C TYR A 124 0.54 11.47 -6.60
N PHE A 125 0.81 10.85 -7.75
CA PHE A 125 1.75 9.74 -7.87
C PHE A 125 3.13 10.30 -8.19
N VAL A 126 4.04 10.23 -7.25
CA VAL A 126 5.36 10.88 -7.29
C VAL A 126 6.46 9.88 -6.92
N PHE A 127 7.71 10.31 -7.05
CA PHE A 127 8.84 9.63 -6.42
C PHE A 127 9.50 10.57 -5.41
N GLU A 128 10.07 9.98 -4.35
CA GLU A 128 10.86 10.71 -3.36
C GLU A 128 11.98 11.52 -4.04
N GLY A 129 12.09 12.80 -3.71
CA GLY A 129 13.06 13.71 -4.31
C GLY A 129 12.59 14.42 -5.59
N GLU A 130 11.46 14.04 -6.18
CA GLU A 130 10.87 14.78 -7.31
C GLU A 130 10.26 16.12 -6.90
N GLY A 131 9.97 16.97 -7.91
CA GLY A 131 9.56 18.36 -7.70
C GLY A 131 8.38 18.56 -6.73
N LEU A 132 7.27 17.79 -6.89
CA LEU A 132 6.12 17.89 -5.97
C LEU A 132 6.42 17.34 -4.58
N TRP A 133 7.15 16.23 -4.49
CA TRP A 133 7.50 15.63 -3.20
C TRP A 133 8.26 16.59 -2.29
N SER A 134 9.15 17.39 -2.88
CA SER A 134 10.07 18.29 -2.16
C SER A 134 9.50 19.68 -1.90
N LYS A 135 8.30 20.01 -2.40
CA LYS A 135 7.70 21.33 -2.17
C LYS A 135 7.26 21.52 -0.73
N PRO A 136 7.32 22.77 -0.22
CA PRO A 136 6.72 23.14 1.07
C PRO A 136 5.21 22.83 1.12
N ASP A 137 4.71 22.52 2.30
CA ASP A 137 3.31 22.11 2.48
C ASP A 137 2.32 23.21 2.12
N ASP A 138 2.64 24.45 2.39
CA ASP A 138 1.81 25.62 2.03
C ASP A 138 1.70 25.80 0.51
N GLU A 139 2.80 25.59 -0.24
CA GLU A 139 2.75 25.58 -1.71
C GLU A 139 1.91 24.45 -2.26
N LEU A 140 1.97 23.27 -1.65
CA LEU A 140 1.17 22.12 -2.04
C LEU A 140 -0.32 22.33 -1.75
N VAL A 141 -0.65 22.89 -0.58
CA VAL A 141 -2.03 23.25 -0.24
C VAL A 141 -2.57 24.30 -1.22
N ALA A 142 -1.77 25.29 -1.58
CA ALA A 142 -2.14 26.29 -2.59
C ALA A 142 -2.33 25.66 -3.97
N LEU A 143 -1.46 24.74 -4.39
CA LEU A 143 -1.60 23.98 -5.64
C LEU A 143 -2.91 23.19 -5.65
N GLY A 144 -3.18 22.39 -4.63
CA GLY A 144 -4.41 21.58 -4.56
C GLY A 144 -5.68 22.44 -4.59
N THR A 145 -5.65 23.59 -3.89
CA THR A 145 -6.76 24.56 -3.92
C THR A 145 -7.00 25.13 -5.33
N GLN A 146 -5.93 25.48 -6.04
CA GLN A 146 -6.01 25.97 -7.41
C GLN A 146 -6.52 24.90 -8.38
N GLU A 147 -6.09 23.64 -8.21
CA GLU A 147 -6.53 22.54 -9.06
C GLU A 147 -8.01 22.21 -8.84
N LEU A 148 -8.52 22.22 -7.60
CA LEU A 148 -9.96 22.08 -7.35
C LEU A 148 -10.77 23.20 -8.02
N ALA A 149 -10.26 24.43 -8.00
CA ALA A 149 -10.90 25.56 -8.69
C ALA A 149 -10.86 25.40 -10.21
N ALA A 150 -9.73 24.98 -10.78
CA ALA A 150 -9.58 24.74 -12.22
C ALA A 150 -10.51 23.63 -12.72
N LEU A 151 -10.82 22.65 -11.87
CA LEU A 151 -11.79 21.59 -12.13
C LEU A 151 -13.25 22.04 -11.91
N GLY A 152 -13.48 23.24 -11.37
CA GLY A 152 -14.82 23.73 -11.05
C GLY A 152 -15.49 23.02 -9.85
N LEU A 153 -14.69 22.33 -9.00
CA LEU A 153 -15.21 21.56 -7.88
C LEU A 153 -15.40 22.39 -6.61
N VAL A 154 -14.47 23.31 -6.32
CA VAL A 154 -14.48 24.11 -5.09
C VAL A 154 -14.04 25.54 -5.39
N ASP A 155 -14.75 26.53 -4.87
CA ASP A 155 -14.27 27.91 -4.83
C ASP A 155 -13.08 28.00 -3.85
N PRO A 156 -11.93 28.57 -4.24
CA PRO A 156 -10.74 28.69 -3.40
C PRO A 156 -11.01 29.32 -2.02
N SER A 157 -11.94 30.29 -1.95
CA SER A 157 -12.32 30.96 -0.71
C SER A 157 -13.05 30.06 0.29
N ARG A 158 -13.46 28.86 -0.15
CA ARG A 158 -14.20 27.89 0.65
C ARG A 158 -13.31 26.78 1.23
N VAL A 159 -12.03 26.75 0.87
CA VAL A 159 -11.05 25.87 1.52
C VAL A 159 -10.73 26.43 2.90
N GLU A 160 -11.13 25.72 3.97
CA GLU A 160 -10.95 26.17 5.34
C GLU A 160 -9.53 25.91 5.86
N THR A 161 -8.97 24.75 5.53
CA THR A 161 -7.62 24.34 5.90
C THR A 161 -7.13 23.19 5.00
N GLY A 162 -5.83 23.00 4.95
CA GLY A 162 -5.20 21.91 4.19
C GLY A 162 -4.06 21.26 4.95
N TYR A 163 -3.83 20.00 4.64
CA TYR A 163 -2.76 19.18 5.18
C TYR A 163 -2.07 18.42 4.06
N VAL A 164 -0.79 18.12 4.24
CA VAL A 164 -0.01 17.33 3.30
C VAL A 164 0.48 16.05 3.96
N VAL A 165 0.22 14.93 3.30
CA VAL A 165 0.69 13.61 3.75
C VAL A 165 1.56 13.00 2.67
N ARG A 166 2.82 12.76 2.99
CA ARG A 166 3.78 12.05 2.14
C ARG A 166 3.88 10.60 2.60
N MET A 167 3.53 9.68 1.72
CA MET A 167 3.60 8.24 1.97
C MET A 167 4.68 7.61 1.09
N PRO A 168 5.88 7.39 1.62
CA PRO A 168 6.93 6.71 0.88
C PRO A 168 6.56 5.23 0.67
N LYS A 169 6.95 4.68 -0.48
CA LYS A 169 6.77 3.27 -0.84
C LYS A 169 5.31 2.80 -0.78
N ALA A 170 4.40 3.62 -1.28
CA ALA A 170 2.97 3.34 -1.23
C ALA A 170 2.56 2.18 -2.15
N TYR A 171 3.21 2.05 -3.30
CA TYR A 171 2.89 1.04 -4.31
C TYR A 171 4.15 0.34 -4.81
N PRO A 172 4.17 -1.01 -4.91
CA PRO A 172 5.21 -1.71 -5.65
C PRO A 172 5.13 -1.34 -7.13
N VAL A 173 6.29 -1.15 -7.77
CA VAL A 173 6.38 -0.94 -9.22
C VAL A 173 6.59 -2.29 -9.89
N TYR A 174 5.78 -2.58 -10.91
CA TYR A 174 5.84 -3.78 -11.72
C TYR A 174 6.55 -3.44 -13.03
N ASP A 175 7.88 -3.48 -13.00
CA ASP A 175 8.73 -3.41 -14.19
C ASP A 175 8.96 -4.82 -14.78
N GLU A 176 9.68 -4.90 -15.89
CA GLU A 176 9.88 -6.17 -16.61
C GLU A 176 10.57 -7.23 -15.74
N ASP A 177 11.42 -6.83 -14.79
CA ASP A 177 12.25 -7.74 -14.00
C ASP A 177 11.68 -8.06 -12.61
N TYR A 178 10.61 -7.36 -12.15
CA TYR A 178 10.16 -7.49 -10.77
C TYR A 178 9.79 -8.92 -10.37
N LYS A 179 9.14 -9.70 -11.26
CA LYS A 179 8.75 -11.10 -10.99
C LYS A 179 9.97 -11.98 -10.75
N ALA A 180 11.00 -11.81 -11.57
CA ALA A 180 12.26 -12.55 -11.43
C ALA A 180 12.97 -12.18 -10.13
N ASN A 181 13.03 -10.90 -9.80
CA ASN A 181 13.65 -10.40 -8.58
C ASN A 181 12.90 -10.89 -7.33
N VAL A 182 11.57 -10.78 -7.28
CA VAL A 182 10.75 -11.33 -6.18
C VAL A 182 10.98 -12.84 -6.02
N ALA A 183 11.04 -13.59 -7.12
CA ALA A 183 11.27 -15.04 -7.07
C ALA A 183 12.65 -15.39 -6.51
N VAL A 184 13.70 -14.57 -6.76
CA VAL A 184 15.04 -14.76 -6.15
C VAL A 184 14.95 -14.57 -4.64
N LEU A 185 14.34 -13.48 -4.18
CA LEU A 185 14.21 -13.17 -2.75
C LEU A 185 13.40 -14.25 -2.02
N ARG A 186 12.24 -14.63 -2.61
CA ARG A 186 11.34 -15.65 -2.05
C ARG A 186 12.05 -16.99 -1.88
N ARG A 187 12.66 -17.52 -2.95
CA ARG A 187 13.37 -18.79 -2.91
C ARG A 187 14.50 -18.80 -1.88
N TRP A 188 15.26 -17.70 -1.81
CA TRP A 188 16.34 -17.61 -0.85
C TRP A 188 15.80 -17.60 0.59
N LEU A 189 14.75 -16.83 0.87
CA LEU A 189 14.12 -16.74 2.18
C LEU A 189 13.58 -18.09 2.63
N GLU A 190 12.80 -18.77 1.79
CA GLU A 190 12.22 -20.08 2.07
C GLU A 190 13.30 -21.15 2.36
N ALA A 191 14.43 -21.10 1.67
CA ALA A 191 15.52 -22.07 1.82
C ALA A 191 16.42 -21.81 3.04
N ASN A 192 16.53 -20.55 3.51
CA ASN A 192 17.55 -20.15 4.48
C ASN A 192 16.99 -19.56 5.77
N VAL A 193 15.74 -19.06 5.77
CA VAL A 193 15.11 -18.43 6.92
C VAL A 193 13.59 -18.68 6.90
N PRO A 194 13.14 -19.95 6.90
CA PRO A 194 11.73 -20.31 6.68
C PRO A 194 10.77 -19.81 7.76
N ASN A 195 11.28 -19.39 8.92
CA ASN A 195 10.49 -18.79 10.00
C ASN A 195 10.34 -17.25 9.87
N VAL A 196 10.65 -16.68 8.69
CA VAL A 196 10.37 -15.28 8.39
C VAL A 196 9.33 -15.20 7.27
N HIS A 197 8.20 -14.61 7.56
CA HIS A 197 7.02 -14.59 6.71
C HIS A 197 6.72 -13.18 6.21
N PRO A 198 7.05 -12.82 4.97
CA PRO A 198 6.63 -11.56 4.37
C PRO A 198 5.13 -11.62 4.05
N VAL A 199 4.37 -10.60 4.49
CA VAL A 199 2.92 -10.50 4.28
C VAL A 199 2.52 -9.09 3.83
N GLY A 200 1.35 -8.96 3.23
CA GLY A 200 0.79 -7.69 2.83
C GLY A 200 1.40 -7.11 1.56
N ARG A 201 1.08 -5.84 1.27
CA ARG A 201 1.48 -5.18 0.03
C ARG A 201 3.00 -5.07 -0.11
N ASN A 202 3.64 -4.41 0.82
CA ASN A 202 5.07 -4.12 0.74
C ASN A 202 5.93 -5.33 1.12
N GLY A 203 5.47 -6.13 2.09
CA GLY A 203 6.17 -7.35 2.51
C GLY A 203 6.29 -8.38 1.41
N MET A 204 5.30 -8.48 0.52
CA MET A 204 5.30 -9.41 -0.59
C MET A 204 5.68 -8.76 -1.93
N HIS A 205 5.91 -7.44 -1.97
CA HIS A 205 6.04 -6.66 -3.20
C HIS A 205 4.90 -6.94 -4.18
N LYS A 206 3.66 -6.94 -3.66
CA LYS A 206 2.44 -7.32 -4.38
C LYS A 206 1.36 -6.27 -4.17
N TYR A 207 0.56 -5.99 -5.21
CA TYR A 207 -0.49 -4.97 -5.15
C TYR A 207 -1.70 -5.45 -4.33
N ASN A 208 -1.48 -5.71 -3.06
CA ASN A 208 -2.50 -6.10 -2.12
C ASN A 208 -3.24 -4.87 -1.57
N ASN A 209 -4.57 -4.89 -1.59
CA ASN A 209 -5.39 -3.96 -0.84
C ASN A 209 -5.40 -4.36 0.64
N GLN A 210 -6.13 -3.62 1.47
CA GLN A 210 -6.13 -3.83 2.92
C GLN A 210 -6.66 -5.23 3.30
N ASP A 211 -7.74 -5.66 2.68
CA ASP A 211 -8.34 -7.00 2.84
C ASP A 211 -7.36 -8.13 2.48
N HIS A 212 -6.72 -8.05 1.33
CA HIS A 212 -5.69 -9.01 0.92
C HIS A 212 -4.50 -9.04 1.89
N SER A 213 -4.08 -7.86 2.37
CA SER A 213 -2.98 -7.75 3.33
C SER A 213 -3.33 -8.39 4.67
N MET A 214 -4.56 -8.20 5.14
CA MET A 214 -5.06 -8.87 6.35
C MET A 214 -5.18 -10.39 6.14
N LEU A 215 -5.72 -10.83 5.01
CA LEU A 215 -5.88 -12.24 4.68
C LEU A 215 -4.53 -12.96 4.62
N THR A 216 -3.51 -12.39 3.97
CA THR A 216 -2.17 -12.99 3.92
C THR A 216 -1.59 -13.19 5.31
N ALA A 217 -1.80 -12.23 6.25
CA ALA A 217 -1.34 -12.37 7.63
C ALA A 217 -2.10 -13.46 8.39
N MET A 218 -3.43 -13.54 8.22
CA MET A 218 -4.26 -14.57 8.86
C MET A 218 -3.87 -15.98 8.41
N LEU A 219 -3.74 -16.20 7.10
CA LEU A 219 -3.35 -17.49 6.52
C LEU A 219 -1.93 -17.89 6.95
N THR A 220 -1.01 -16.92 7.05
CA THR A 220 0.34 -17.15 7.60
C THR A 220 0.28 -17.67 9.02
N VAL A 221 -0.56 -17.09 9.88
CA VAL A 221 -0.72 -17.55 11.28
C VAL A 221 -1.31 -18.96 11.31
N GLU A 222 -2.28 -19.29 10.46
CA GLU A 222 -2.83 -20.64 10.36
C GLU A 222 -1.75 -21.66 9.97
N ASN A 223 -0.90 -21.32 9.00
CA ASN A 223 0.23 -22.18 8.61
C ASN A 223 1.22 -22.38 9.76
N ILE A 224 1.61 -21.30 10.46
CA ILE A 224 2.53 -21.37 11.61
C ILE A 224 1.96 -22.29 12.71
N LEU A 225 0.65 -22.22 12.95
CA LEU A 225 -0.03 -23.04 13.97
C LEU A 225 -0.33 -24.48 13.50
N GLY A 226 0.05 -24.85 12.28
CA GLY A 226 -0.24 -26.16 11.70
C GLY A 226 -1.73 -26.43 11.46
N ARG A 227 -2.54 -25.36 11.30
CA ARG A 227 -3.99 -25.43 11.06
C ARG A 227 -4.36 -25.39 9.58
N GLY A 228 -3.39 -25.13 8.71
CA GLY A 228 -3.54 -25.05 7.26
C GLY A 228 -2.20 -25.19 6.56
N ASP A 229 -2.28 -25.32 5.22
CA ASP A 229 -1.13 -25.29 4.30
C ASP A 229 -1.54 -24.36 3.13
N HIS A 230 -1.62 -23.07 3.44
CA HIS A 230 -2.10 -22.06 2.52
C HIS A 230 -0.95 -21.45 1.72
N ASP A 231 -1.08 -21.39 0.41
CA ASP A 231 -0.20 -20.58 -0.42
C ASP A 231 -0.61 -19.09 -0.32
N ILE A 232 0.03 -18.35 0.57
CA ILE A 232 -0.24 -16.93 0.76
C ILE A 232 0.10 -16.09 -0.47
N TRP A 233 0.96 -16.61 -1.36
CA TRP A 233 1.35 -15.93 -2.60
C TRP A 233 0.26 -16.02 -3.68
N SER A 234 -0.69 -16.94 -3.54
CA SER A 234 -1.87 -17.05 -4.41
C SER A 234 -2.99 -16.07 -4.04
N VAL A 235 -2.92 -15.39 -2.90
CA VAL A 235 -3.87 -14.34 -2.55
C VAL A 235 -3.72 -13.18 -3.53
N ASN A 236 -4.84 -12.70 -4.09
CA ASN A 236 -4.88 -11.65 -5.10
C ASN A 236 -4.01 -11.99 -6.33
N VAL A 237 -4.51 -12.91 -7.14
CA VAL A 237 -3.87 -13.34 -8.40
C VAL A 237 -4.12 -12.40 -9.58
N GLU A 238 -4.89 -11.31 -9.39
CA GLU A 238 -5.21 -10.33 -10.44
C GLU A 238 -4.01 -9.39 -10.76
N GLU A 239 -2.84 -9.96 -10.93
CA GLU A 239 -1.65 -9.21 -11.32
C GLU A 239 -1.77 -8.57 -12.72
N GLU A 240 -2.64 -9.12 -13.58
CA GLU A 240 -2.75 -8.74 -14.99
C GLU A 240 -3.70 -7.56 -15.25
N TYR A 241 -4.54 -7.19 -14.28
CA TYR A 241 -5.63 -6.23 -14.52
C TYR A 241 -5.22 -4.75 -14.50
N HIS A 242 -4.03 -4.40 -14.05
CA HIS A 242 -3.65 -3.00 -13.85
C HIS A 242 -2.80 -2.38 -14.95
N GLU A 243 -2.25 -3.13 -15.88
CA GLU A 243 -1.37 -2.62 -16.93
C GLU A 243 -1.81 -2.91 -18.37
N GLU A 244 -2.78 -3.78 -18.62
CA GLU A 244 -3.27 -4.09 -19.97
C GLU A 244 -4.45 -3.21 -20.43
N GLY A 245 -4.48 -1.94 -20.03
CA GLY A 245 -5.47 -0.95 -20.48
C GLY A 245 -5.25 -0.42 -21.90
N SER A 246 -4.49 -1.10 -22.77
CA SER A 246 -4.28 -0.69 -24.17
C SER A 246 -4.24 -1.85 -25.15
N GLY A 247 -5.26 -2.70 -25.10
CA GLY A 247 -5.49 -3.72 -26.11
C GLY A 247 -6.98 -3.84 -26.39
N VAL A 248 -7.43 -3.20 -27.47
CA VAL A 248 -8.76 -3.48 -28.06
C VAL A 248 -8.70 -4.90 -28.59
N ASP A 249 -9.27 -5.86 -27.88
CA ASP A 249 -9.62 -7.14 -28.45
C ASP A 249 -11.10 -7.44 -28.23
N THR A 250 -11.80 -7.36 -29.34
CA THR A 250 -13.15 -7.82 -29.54
C THR A 250 -13.16 -9.34 -29.55
N ALA A 251 -13.62 -9.96 -28.48
CA ALA A 251 -14.05 -11.34 -28.49
C ALA A 251 -15.49 -11.46 -27.99
N PRO A 252 -16.31 -12.34 -28.59
CA PRO A 252 -17.77 -12.31 -28.44
C PRO A 252 -18.21 -12.83 -27.08
N ALA A 253 -19.20 -12.16 -26.52
CA ALA A 253 -19.90 -12.55 -25.33
C ALA A 253 -20.47 -13.97 -25.46
N SER A 254 -20.00 -14.87 -24.61
CA SER A 254 -20.71 -16.09 -24.26
C SER A 254 -21.08 -16.03 -22.78
N ALA A 255 -22.37 -16.05 -22.55
CA ALA A 255 -22.98 -15.91 -21.26
C ALA A 255 -22.66 -17.07 -20.32
N THR A 256 -22.18 -16.75 -19.17
CA THR A 256 -22.70 -17.09 -17.84
C THR A 256 -21.83 -16.34 -16.85
N ALA A 257 -22.26 -15.14 -16.51
CA ALA A 257 -21.67 -14.39 -15.41
C ALA A 257 -21.98 -15.10 -14.10
N THR A 258 -21.00 -15.82 -13.60
CA THR A 258 -20.88 -16.05 -12.17
C THR A 258 -19.91 -15.00 -11.64
N ALA A 259 -20.47 -14.11 -10.92
CA ALA A 259 -19.98 -13.25 -9.86
C ALA A 259 -18.47 -13.09 -9.72
N GLY A 260 -18.03 -11.84 -9.76
CA GLY A 260 -16.98 -11.37 -8.90
C GLY A 260 -15.60 -11.38 -9.50
N THR A 261 -15.30 -10.41 -10.32
CA THR A 261 -13.93 -9.91 -10.43
C THR A 261 -13.60 -9.17 -9.13
N GLY A 262 -12.38 -9.26 -8.62
CA GLY A 262 -11.96 -8.72 -7.32
C GLY A 262 -12.17 -7.22 -7.08
N ARG A 263 -12.99 -6.57 -7.90
CA ARG A 263 -13.51 -5.21 -7.74
C ARG A 263 -15.02 -5.17 -7.58
N ASP A 264 -15.67 -6.30 -7.42
CA ASP A 264 -17.07 -6.27 -7.06
C ASP A 264 -17.21 -5.60 -5.71
N ALA A 265 -18.23 -4.77 -5.60
CA ALA A 265 -18.58 -4.12 -4.35
C ALA A 265 -18.56 -5.16 -3.22
N PRO A 266 -18.07 -4.81 -2.05
CA PRO A 266 -18.03 -5.75 -0.93
C PRO A 266 -19.41 -6.37 -0.79
N VAL A 267 -19.47 -7.71 -0.72
CA VAL A 267 -20.71 -8.45 -0.53
C VAL A 267 -21.26 -8.02 0.83
N VAL A 268 -22.18 -7.07 0.81
CA VAL A 268 -22.92 -6.70 2.02
C VAL A 268 -23.86 -7.87 2.32
N PRO A 269 -23.76 -8.50 3.48
CA PRO A 269 -24.71 -9.55 3.86
C PRO A 269 -26.14 -9.03 3.69
N SER A 270 -27.02 -9.86 3.12
CA SER A 270 -28.43 -9.50 2.89
C SER A 270 -29.21 -9.11 4.14
N SER A 271 -28.62 -9.34 5.32
CA SER A 271 -29.14 -8.96 6.64
C SER A 271 -28.65 -7.60 7.15
N ALA A 272 -27.77 -6.90 6.43
CA ALA A 272 -27.36 -5.57 6.86
C ALA A 272 -28.49 -4.56 6.64
N PRO A 273 -28.86 -3.71 7.63
CA PRO A 273 -29.87 -2.70 7.46
C PRO A 273 -29.42 -1.71 6.39
N ARG A 274 -30.26 -1.49 5.38
CA ARG A 274 -30.04 -0.41 4.40
C ARG A 274 -30.24 0.91 5.12
N VAL A 275 -29.20 1.70 5.21
CA VAL A 275 -29.32 3.09 5.65
C VAL A 275 -29.91 3.87 4.47
N ASN A 276 -31.13 4.41 4.67
CA ASN A 276 -31.78 5.31 3.71
C ASN A 276 -31.11 6.66 3.72
#